data_e809ee967622ad82c53e06c00f662929
#
_entry.id   e809ee967622ad82c53e06c00f662929
#
_cell.length_a   1.000
_cell.length_b   1.000
_cell.length_c   1.000
_cell.angle_alpha   90.00
_cell.angle_beta   90.00
_cell.angle_gamma   90.00
#
_symmetry.space_group_name_H-M   'P 1'
#
loop_
_entity.id
_entity.type
_entity.pdbx_description
1 polymer ?
#
loop_
_entity_poly.entity_id
_entity_poly.type
_entity_poly.pdbx_seq_one_letter_code
_entity_poly.pdbx_strand_id
1 'polypeptide(L)'
;MRALMAGGWVYVMAAVLAACGGDSGPSQSSLTVAKTDENNGDGQSALTGQSLPVQLRVIVTRDGDPVEGSTVTWAAGSGGTVSPATDQTDAAGISSTTWTLGITPGSQGATATVANATNSPVTFTATATSTSSGPTIQVISANSGGGNRFEPATLTVQVGSTVTWEWVDAGANHNVVPDDGVTPASSGDLAHAPHSYSFTFTEAGTFTYHCEAHVSEGMTGTVRVVAGGGA
;
A
#
# COMPACT_ATOMS: atom_id res chain seq x y z
N MET A 1 -67.42 62.59 62.13
CA MET A 1 -67.76 61.22 61.82
C MET A 1 -67.27 60.92 60.42
N ARG A 2 -66.33 60.09 60.34
CA ARG A 2 -65.88 59.26 59.19
C ARG A 2 -65.85 59.87 57.77
N ALA A 3 -64.67 60.19 57.31
CA ALA A 3 -64.30 60.32 55.96
C ALA A 3 -63.53 59.11 55.52
N LEU A 4 -63.96 58.45 54.45
CA LEU A 4 -63.25 57.37 53.77
C LEU A 4 -62.42 58.00 52.61
N MET A 5 -61.14 57.84 52.68
CA MET A 5 -60.26 58.15 51.57
C MET A 5 -59.98 56.85 50.74
N ALA A 6 -60.29 56.87 49.43
CA ALA A 6 -59.96 55.85 48.47
C ALA A 6 -58.56 56.11 47.93
N GLY A 7 -57.65 55.23 48.19
CA GLY A 7 -56.30 55.27 47.60
C GLY A 7 -56.25 54.50 46.28
N GLY A 8 -55.92 55.22 45.19
CA GLY A 8 -55.68 54.62 43.88
C GLY A 8 -54.33 53.93 43.80
N TRP A 9 -54.35 52.73 43.35
CA TRP A 9 -53.14 51.93 43.09
C TRP A 9 -52.77 52.13 41.61
N VAL A 10 -51.59 52.74 41.40
CA VAL A 10 -50.98 52.77 40.09
C VAL A 10 -50.19 51.47 39.88
N TYR A 11 -50.63 50.66 38.93
CA TYR A 11 -49.87 49.51 38.50
C TYR A 11 -48.79 49.98 37.51
N VAL A 12 -47.54 49.92 37.95
CA VAL A 12 -46.38 50.01 37.02
C VAL A 12 -46.15 48.64 36.43
N MET A 13 -46.48 48.48 35.16
CA MET A 13 -46.07 47.30 34.39
C MET A 13 -44.57 47.38 34.10
N ALA A 14 -43.79 46.61 34.84
CA ALA A 14 -42.41 46.34 34.46
C ALA A 14 -42.39 45.34 33.28
N ALA A 15 -42.01 45.84 32.08
CA ALA A 15 -41.73 44.98 30.95
C ALA A 15 -40.42 44.21 31.23
N VAL A 16 -40.55 42.95 31.50
CA VAL A 16 -39.40 42.02 31.53
C VAL A 16 -38.97 41.75 30.08
N LEU A 17 -37.89 42.37 29.62
CA LEU A 17 -37.21 41.96 28.42
C LEU A 17 -36.56 40.61 28.73
N ALA A 18 -37.14 39.51 28.22
CA ALA A 18 -36.49 38.24 28.12
C ALA A 18 -35.33 38.38 27.10
N ALA A 19 -34.12 38.54 27.60
CA ALA A 19 -32.91 38.33 26.83
C ALA A 19 -32.89 36.83 26.42
N CYS A 20 -33.12 36.55 25.13
CA CYS A 20 -32.75 35.28 24.55
C CYS A 20 -31.22 35.15 24.65
N GLY A 21 -30.75 34.64 25.75
CA GLY A 21 -29.42 34.05 25.85
C GLY A 21 -29.40 32.86 24.89
N GLY A 22 -28.66 32.99 23.80
CA GLY A 22 -28.34 31.83 22.97
C GLY A 22 -27.68 30.78 23.86
N ASP A 23 -28.41 29.71 24.12
CA ASP A 23 -27.88 28.51 24.74
C ASP A 23 -26.85 27.92 23.76
N SER A 24 -25.60 28.33 23.92
CA SER A 24 -24.47 27.60 23.35
C SER A 24 -24.44 26.27 24.08
N GLY A 25 -25.23 25.29 23.61
CA GLY A 25 -25.15 23.94 24.07
C GLY A 25 -23.67 23.52 24.16
N PRO A 26 -23.30 22.64 25.08
CA PRO A 26 -21.91 22.25 25.28
C PRO A 26 -21.36 21.82 23.91
N SER A 27 -20.32 22.53 23.46
CA SER A 27 -19.58 22.19 22.26
C SER A 27 -19.22 20.71 22.41
N GLN A 28 -19.83 19.84 21.60
CA GLN A 28 -19.50 18.42 21.67
C GLN A 28 -18.02 18.30 21.27
N SER A 29 -17.20 17.99 22.27
CA SER A 29 -15.78 17.74 22.07
C SER A 29 -15.62 16.61 21.06
N SER A 30 -15.08 16.94 19.88
CA SER A 30 -14.91 15.97 18.80
C SER A 30 -13.60 15.21 18.96
N LEU A 31 -13.64 13.91 18.65
CA LEU A 31 -12.40 13.15 18.50
C LEU A 31 -11.61 13.69 17.30
N THR A 32 -10.30 13.71 17.46
CA THR A 32 -9.34 14.01 16.38
C THR A 32 -8.38 12.85 16.26
N VAL A 33 -8.07 12.43 15.04
CA VAL A 33 -7.04 11.42 14.77
C VAL A 33 -5.93 12.03 13.93
N ALA A 34 -4.68 11.74 14.26
CA ALA A 34 -3.49 12.21 13.55
C ALA A 34 -2.39 11.14 13.57
N LYS A 35 -1.40 11.27 12.68
CA LYS A 35 -0.14 10.52 12.83
C LYS A 35 0.57 10.96 14.11
N THR A 36 1.30 10.06 14.76
CA THR A 36 2.19 10.47 15.88
C THR A 36 3.31 11.37 15.33
N ASP A 37 3.85 12.28 16.15
CA ASP A 37 4.88 13.23 15.71
C ASP A 37 6.17 12.54 15.27
N GLU A 38 6.58 11.48 15.96
CA GLU A 38 7.79 10.73 15.66
C GLU A 38 7.49 9.26 15.41
N ASN A 39 8.30 8.63 14.57
CA ASN A 39 8.25 7.19 14.27
C ASN A 39 6.83 6.68 13.94
N ASN A 40 6.06 7.49 13.18
CA ASN A 40 4.70 7.13 12.80
C ASN A 40 4.61 6.09 11.67
N GLY A 41 5.72 5.73 11.07
CA GLY A 41 5.77 4.71 10.02
C GLY A 41 5.41 5.19 8.62
N ASP A 42 5.19 6.49 8.39
CA ASP A 42 4.91 7.04 7.06
C ASP A 42 6.17 7.20 6.22
N GLY A 43 6.04 7.13 4.90
CA GLY A 43 7.12 7.41 3.94
C GLY A 43 8.23 6.36 3.87
N GLN A 44 8.03 5.17 4.42
CA GLN A 44 9.02 4.09 4.42
C GLN A 44 9.15 3.43 3.04
N SER A 45 10.23 2.66 2.89
CA SER A 45 10.45 1.79 1.72
C SER A 45 10.82 0.39 2.18
N ALA A 46 10.28 -0.62 1.51
CA ALA A 46 10.67 -2.01 1.68
C ALA A 46 10.53 -2.75 0.34
N LEU A 47 11.03 -3.98 0.27
CA LEU A 47 10.79 -4.82 -0.89
C LEU A 47 9.31 -5.19 -0.99
N THR A 48 8.84 -5.44 -2.20
CA THR A 48 7.49 -5.98 -2.45
C THR A 48 7.24 -7.22 -1.59
N GLY A 49 6.06 -7.31 -0.99
CA GLY A 49 5.68 -8.43 -0.13
C GLY A 49 6.35 -8.45 1.25
N GLN A 50 7.18 -7.47 1.60
CA GLN A 50 7.83 -7.38 2.90
C GLN A 50 7.12 -6.43 3.85
N SER A 51 7.21 -6.73 5.14
CA SER A 51 6.72 -5.84 6.19
C SER A 51 7.61 -4.61 6.33
N LEU A 52 6.99 -3.46 6.60
CA LEU A 52 7.73 -2.24 6.92
C LEU A 52 8.44 -2.36 8.26
N PRO A 53 9.66 -1.82 8.40
CA PRO A 53 10.46 -1.93 9.62
C PRO A 53 9.86 -1.16 10.82
N VAL A 54 9.10 -0.10 10.56
CA VAL A 54 8.43 0.71 11.59
C VAL A 54 6.93 0.57 11.43
N GLN A 55 6.23 0.28 12.54
CA GLN A 55 4.77 0.21 12.56
C GLN A 55 4.13 1.55 12.19
N LEU A 56 2.98 1.50 11.55
CA LEU A 56 2.12 2.68 11.39
C LEU A 56 1.52 3.02 12.74
N ARG A 57 1.48 4.33 13.09
CA ARG A 57 1.01 4.79 14.38
C ARG A 57 0.17 6.04 14.24
N VAL A 58 -0.99 6.04 14.91
CA VAL A 58 -1.85 7.22 15.06
C VAL A 58 -2.09 7.50 16.53
N ILE A 59 -2.38 8.77 16.82
CA ILE A 59 -2.87 9.22 18.12
C ILE A 59 -4.32 9.70 17.95
N VAL A 60 -5.17 9.33 18.92
CA VAL A 60 -6.54 9.83 19.02
C VAL A 60 -6.64 10.72 20.25
N THR A 61 -7.12 11.94 20.03
CA THR A 61 -7.28 12.94 21.10
C THR A 61 -8.70 13.49 21.14
N ARG A 62 -9.08 14.05 22.29
CA ARG A 62 -10.29 14.85 22.48
C ARG A 62 -9.89 16.14 23.18
N ASP A 63 -10.13 17.28 22.53
CA ASP A 63 -9.73 18.60 23.01
C ASP A 63 -8.22 18.71 23.33
N GLY A 64 -7.40 17.87 22.69
CA GLY A 64 -5.95 17.77 22.87
C GLY A 64 -5.51 16.67 23.85
N ASP A 65 -6.39 16.11 24.65
CA ASP A 65 -6.09 15.04 25.61
C ASP A 65 -6.16 13.65 24.94
N PRO A 66 -5.23 12.73 25.21
CA PRO A 66 -5.25 11.36 24.72
C PRO A 66 -6.53 10.61 25.10
N VAL A 67 -7.07 9.81 24.20
CA VAL A 67 -8.27 8.99 24.43
C VAL A 67 -7.91 7.51 24.34
N GLU A 68 -8.01 6.81 25.48
CA GLU A 68 -7.85 5.36 25.56
C GLU A 68 -9.11 4.63 25.07
N GLY A 69 -8.93 3.44 24.48
CA GLY A 69 -10.02 2.54 24.07
C GLY A 69 -10.76 2.97 22.81
N SER A 70 -10.27 3.98 22.07
CA SER A 70 -10.84 4.33 20.77
C SER A 70 -10.48 3.27 19.72
N THR A 71 -11.50 2.76 19.03
CA THR A 71 -11.28 1.76 17.98
C THR A 71 -10.71 2.42 16.72
N VAL A 72 -9.57 1.92 16.26
CA VAL A 72 -8.93 2.28 15.00
C VAL A 72 -9.04 1.11 14.03
N THR A 73 -9.59 1.34 12.84
CA THR A 73 -9.64 0.37 11.76
C THR A 73 -8.55 0.70 10.74
N TRP A 74 -7.67 -0.26 10.51
CA TRP A 74 -6.56 -0.17 9.59
C TRP A 74 -6.88 -0.90 8.28
N ALA A 75 -6.49 -0.34 7.15
CA ALA A 75 -6.62 -0.97 5.85
C ALA A 75 -5.42 -0.67 4.96
N ALA A 76 -4.93 -1.66 4.24
CA ALA A 76 -3.90 -1.49 3.22
C ALA A 76 -4.53 -1.59 1.82
N GLY A 77 -4.00 -0.78 0.89
CA GLY A 77 -4.30 -0.86 -0.54
C GLY A 77 -3.26 -1.70 -1.30
N SER A 78 -3.41 -1.75 -2.63
CA SER A 78 -2.44 -2.34 -3.57
C SER A 78 -2.05 -3.80 -3.25
N GLY A 79 -2.98 -4.59 -2.69
CA GLY A 79 -2.73 -6.00 -2.34
C GLY A 79 -1.86 -6.19 -1.09
N GLY A 80 -1.54 -5.13 -0.35
CA GLY A 80 -0.86 -5.22 0.94
C GLY A 80 -1.80 -5.67 2.07
N THR A 81 -1.23 -5.93 3.24
CA THR A 81 -1.97 -6.34 4.45
C THR A 81 -1.52 -5.56 5.68
N VAL A 82 -2.40 -5.42 6.66
CA VAL A 82 -2.10 -4.83 7.97
C VAL A 82 -2.45 -5.81 9.08
N SER A 83 -1.67 -5.83 10.15
CA SER A 83 -1.91 -6.70 11.31
C SER A 83 -1.49 -6.00 12.61
N PRO A 84 -2.44 -5.80 13.55
CA PRO A 84 -3.87 -6.08 13.45
C PRO A 84 -4.61 -5.14 12.49
N ALA A 85 -5.72 -5.60 11.89
CA ALA A 85 -6.59 -4.76 11.06
C ALA A 85 -7.54 -3.88 11.89
N THR A 86 -7.72 -4.19 13.16
CA THR A 86 -8.46 -3.37 14.13
C THR A 86 -7.73 -3.41 15.46
N ASP A 87 -7.52 -2.25 16.05
CA ASP A 87 -6.84 -2.08 17.32
C ASP A 87 -7.51 -0.99 18.15
N GLN A 88 -7.31 -1.00 19.48
CA GLN A 88 -7.78 0.04 20.38
C GLN A 88 -6.61 0.90 20.84
N THR A 89 -6.85 2.20 21.00
CA THR A 89 -5.83 3.10 21.54
C THR A 89 -5.51 2.76 23.00
N ASP A 90 -4.23 2.86 23.32
CA ASP A 90 -3.70 2.72 24.69
C ASP A 90 -3.97 3.97 25.55
N ALA A 91 -3.45 3.99 26.79
CA ALA A 91 -3.58 5.12 27.72
C ALA A 91 -2.92 6.42 27.20
N ALA A 92 -2.01 6.35 26.25
CA ALA A 92 -1.44 7.50 25.56
C ALA A 92 -2.24 7.91 24.31
N GLY A 93 -3.40 7.28 24.07
CA GLY A 93 -4.24 7.51 22.90
C GLY A 93 -3.66 6.93 21.61
N ILE A 94 -2.69 6.03 21.68
CA ILE A 94 -1.95 5.51 20.51
C ILE A 94 -2.50 4.14 20.09
N SER A 95 -2.70 3.96 18.78
CA SER A 95 -2.92 2.67 18.12
C SER A 95 -1.84 2.44 17.07
N SER A 96 -1.46 1.17 16.85
CA SER A 96 -0.42 0.80 15.90
C SER A 96 -0.74 -0.47 15.12
N THR A 97 -0.18 -0.59 13.91
CA THR A 97 -0.27 -1.80 13.08
C THR A 97 1.02 -2.02 12.29
N THR A 98 1.32 -3.28 12.00
CA THR A 98 2.38 -3.63 11.06
C THR A 98 1.78 -3.67 9.65
N TRP A 99 2.43 -2.99 8.70
CA TRP A 99 2.02 -2.99 7.30
C TRP A 99 2.98 -3.84 6.47
N THR A 100 2.45 -4.88 5.82
CA THR A 100 3.14 -5.66 4.80
C THR A 100 2.74 -5.13 3.43
N LEU A 101 3.72 -4.75 2.62
CA LEU A 101 3.49 -4.20 1.30
C LEU A 101 2.94 -5.25 0.33
N GLY A 102 2.14 -4.82 -0.63
CA GLY A 102 1.72 -5.67 -1.75
C GLY A 102 2.88 -5.98 -2.71
N ILE A 103 2.62 -6.90 -3.63
CA ILE A 103 3.63 -7.40 -4.58
C ILE A 103 3.89 -6.47 -5.77
N THR A 104 3.10 -5.42 -5.96
CA THR A 104 3.27 -4.45 -7.05
C THR A 104 4.27 -3.38 -6.64
N PRO A 105 5.38 -3.19 -7.36
CA PRO A 105 6.31 -2.09 -7.09
C PRO A 105 5.67 -0.72 -7.28
N GLY A 106 6.20 0.27 -6.55
CA GLY A 106 5.74 1.65 -6.61
C GLY A 106 5.12 2.15 -5.32
N SER A 107 4.46 3.29 -5.38
CA SER A 107 3.79 3.90 -4.21
C SER A 107 2.57 3.09 -3.81
N GLN A 108 2.48 2.76 -2.53
CA GLN A 108 1.35 2.05 -1.92
C GLN A 108 0.77 2.89 -0.79
N GLY A 109 -0.49 2.67 -0.46
CA GLY A 109 -1.20 3.42 0.56
C GLY A 109 -1.82 2.52 1.63
N ALA A 110 -1.89 3.05 2.85
CA ALA A 110 -2.68 2.47 3.95
C ALA A 110 -3.47 3.57 4.66
N THR A 111 -4.52 3.20 5.36
CA THR A 111 -5.39 4.13 6.07
C THR A 111 -5.68 3.69 7.50
N ALA A 112 -5.81 4.67 8.39
CA ALA A 112 -6.34 4.51 9.74
C ALA A 112 -7.67 5.28 9.85
N THR A 113 -8.74 4.59 10.16
CA THR A 113 -10.09 5.16 10.27
C THR A 113 -10.59 5.08 11.72
N VAL A 114 -11.03 6.21 12.26
CA VAL A 114 -11.70 6.33 13.56
C VAL A 114 -13.08 6.91 13.35
N ALA A 115 -14.10 6.23 13.81
CA ALA A 115 -15.48 6.68 13.63
C ALA A 115 -15.73 8.03 14.34
N ASN A 116 -16.40 8.94 13.64
CA ASN A 116 -16.76 10.28 14.10
C ASN A 116 -15.58 11.16 14.56
N ALA A 117 -14.36 10.84 14.13
CA ALA A 117 -13.19 11.67 14.41
C ALA A 117 -12.92 12.65 13.25
N THR A 118 -12.51 13.86 13.62
CA THR A 118 -11.95 14.83 12.66
C THR A 118 -10.64 14.31 12.12
N ASN A 119 -10.32 14.60 10.85
CA ASN A 119 -9.16 14.13 10.10
C ASN A 119 -9.13 12.61 9.84
N SER A 120 -10.27 11.93 9.97
CA SER A 120 -10.41 10.51 9.60
C SER A 120 -10.94 10.38 8.17
N PRO A 121 -10.35 9.49 7.32
CA PRO A 121 -9.19 8.63 7.62
C PRO A 121 -7.84 9.34 7.51
N VAL A 122 -6.88 8.92 8.32
CA VAL A 122 -5.46 9.27 8.19
C VAL A 122 -4.83 8.37 7.15
N THR A 123 -4.10 8.93 6.19
CA THR A 123 -3.44 8.19 5.10
C THR A 123 -1.94 8.07 5.34
N PHE A 124 -1.40 6.89 5.04
CA PHE A 124 0.02 6.57 5.04
C PHE A 124 0.45 6.17 3.64
N THR A 125 1.70 6.44 3.31
CA THR A 125 2.33 6.07 2.05
C THR A 125 3.61 5.27 2.31
N ALA A 126 3.92 4.34 1.43
CA ALA A 126 5.20 3.66 1.41
C ALA A 126 5.59 3.32 -0.03
N THR A 127 6.88 3.13 -0.26
CA THR A 127 7.38 2.72 -1.58
C THR A 127 7.76 1.24 -1.55
N ALA A 128 7.05 0.44 -2.32
CA ALA A 128 7.44 -0.94 -2.60
C ALA A 128 8.50 -0.96 -3.68
N THR A 129 9.70 -1.44 -3.35
CA THR A 129 10.79 -1.59 -4.30
C THR A 129 10.90 -3.04 -4.73
N SER A 130 11.08 -3.29 -6.03
CA SER A 130 11.56 -4.59 -6.47
C SER A 130 13.06 -4.70 -6.17
N THR A 131 13.59 -5.90 -5.99
CA THR A 131 15.04 -6.12 -6.01
C THR A 131 15.58 -5.63 -7.36
N SER A 132 16.35 -4.56 -7.37
CA SER A 132 16.77 -3.83 -8.57
C SER A 132 17.85 -4.51 -9.41
N SER A 133 18.10 -5.75 -9.21
CA SER A 133 18.78 -6.65 -10.13
C SER A 133 18.13 -8.01 -9.95
N GLY A 134 16.96 -8.18 -10.54
CA GLY A 134 16.37 -9.49 -10.70
C GLY A 134 17.37 -10.42 -11.37
N PRO A 135 17.23 -11.73 -11.13
CA PRO A 135 18.08 -12.69 -11.79
C PRO A 135 17.98 -12.51 -13.32
N THR A 136 19.13 -12.60 -13.95
CA THR A 136 19.26 -12.42 -15.41
C THR A 136 19.26 -13.79 -16.08
N ILE A 137 18.57 -13.89 -17.21
CA ILE A 137 18.65 -15.01 -18.13
C ILE A 137 19.38 -14.51 -19.39
N GLN A 138 20.49 -15.13 -19.72
CA GLN A 138 21.21 -14.82 -20.96
C GLN A 138 20.50 -15.44 -22.16
N VAL A 139 20.36 -14.68 -23.22
CA VAL A 139 19.87 -15.12 -24.52
C VAL A 139 21.08 -15.31 -25.42
N ILE A 140 21.40 -16.55 -25.73
CA ILE A 140 22.67 -16.95 -26.34
C ILE A 140 22.41 -17.58 -27.70
N SER A 141 23.19 -17.13 -28.71
CA SER A 141 23.17 -17.70 -30.05
C SER A 141 24.16 -18.87 -30.19
N ALA A 142 23.90 -19.74 -31.17
CA ALA A 142 24.74 -20.89 -31.47
C ALA A 142 26.21 -20.53 -31.77
N ASN A 143 26.47 -19.30 -32.23
CA ASN A 143 27.81 -18.79 -32.51
C ASN A 143 28.74 -18.73 -31.28
N SER A 144 28.16 -18.63 -30.08
CA SER A 144 28.88 -18.65 -28.81
C SER A 144 29.17 -20.05 -28.26
N GLY A 145 28.87 -21.09 -29.05
CA GLY A 145 29.00 -22.50 -28.67
C GLY A 145 27.81 -23.02 -27.87
N GLY A 146 27.48 -24.29 -28.04
CA GLY A 146 26.41 -24.94 -27.28
C GLY A 146 24.97 -24.75 -27.82
N GLY A 147 24.79 -24.17 -29.00
CA GLY A 147 23.48 -23.98 -29.63
C GLY A 147 22.72 -22.74 -29.11
N ASN A 148 21.60 -22.43 -29.80
CA ASN A 148 20.70 -21.36 -29.40
C ASN A 148 20.00 -21.75 -28.07
N ARG A 149 20.09 -20.92 -27.03
CA ARG A 149 19.56 -21.26 -25.70
C ARG A 149 19.32 -20.06 -24.81
N PHE A 150 18.49 -20.28 -23.80
CA PHE A 150 18.38 -19.44 -22.60
C PHE A 150 19.26 -20.02 -21.49
N GLU A 151 20.04 -19.18 -20.79
CA GLU A 151 20.95 -19.62 -19.73
C GLU A 151 20.80 -18.75 -18.47
N PRO A 152 20.36 -19.30 -17.32
CA PRO A 152 19.92 -20.68 -17.14
C PRO A 152 18.60 -20.99 -17.86
N ALA A 153 18.44 -22.21 -18.34
CA ALA A 153 17.19 -22.66 -18.95
C ALA A 153 16.02 -22.76 -17.95
N THR A 154 16.32 -22.89 -16.66
CA THR A 154 15.32 -22.86 -15.58
C THR A 154 15.81 -21.92 -14.48
N LEU A 155 14.95 -20.98 -14.12
CA LEU A 155 15.21 -20.00 -13.07
C LEU A 155 14.09 -20.07 -12.02
N THR A 156 14.45 -20.07 -10.72
CA THR A 156 13.47 -19.97 -9.63
C THR A 156 13.57 -18.61 -8.96
N VAL A 157 12.43 -17.93 -8.82
CA VAL A 157 12.32 -16.60 -8.23
C VAL A 157 11.13 -16.54 -7.27
N GLN A 158 11.05 -15.49 -6.46
CA GLN A 158 9.89 -15.21 -5.61
C GLN A 158 8.85 -14.36 -6.34
N VAL A 159 7.60 -14.44 -5.90
CA VAL A 159 6.56 -13.51 -6.34
C VAL A 159 7.03 -12.06 -6.13
N GLY A 160 6.79 -11.20 -7.12
CA GLY A 160 7.25 -9.82 -7.16
C GLY A 160 8.64 -9.62 -7.78
N SER A 161 9.38 -10.70 -8.10
CA SER A 161 10.69 -10.57 -8.76
C SER A 161 10.56 -10.13 -10.20
N THR A 162 11.46 -9.25 -10.63
CA THR A 162 11.66 -8.90 -12.04
C THR A 162 12.79 -9.75 -12.61
N VAL A 163 12.52 -10.51 -13.66
CA VAL A 163 13.52 -11.26 -14.42
C VAL A 163 13.89 -10.44 -15.64
N THR A 164 15.18 -10.37 -15.96
CA THR A 164 15.70 -9.70 -17.15
C THR A 164 16.30 -10.73 -18.10
N TRP A 165 15.88 -10.72 -19.35
CA TRP A 165 16.54 -11.45 -20.43
C TRP A 165 17.53 -10.50 -21.12
N GLU A 166 18.76 -10.95 -21.29
CA GLU A 166 19.85 -10.15 -21.86
C GLU A 166 20.45 -10.87 -23.05
N TRP A 167 20.38 -10.26 -24.24
CA TRP A 167 21.02 -10.77 -25.45
C TRP A 167 22.51 -10.47 -25.38
N VAL A 168 23.31 -11.51 -25.21
CA VAL A 168 24.75 -11.37 -24.91
C VAL A 168 25.65 -11.45 -26.15
N ASP A 169 25.09 -11.83 -27.30
CA ASP A 169 25.83 -11.87 -28.55
C ASP A 169 24.94 -11.44 -29.76
N ALA A 170 25.58 -11.11 -30.86
CA ALA A 170 24.93 -10.64 -32.08
C ALA A 170 24.78 -11.76 -33.16
N GLY A 171 24.84 -13.03 -32.75
CA GLY A 171 24.87 -14.15 -33.68
C GLY A 171 23.55 -14.39 -34.40
N ALA A 172 22.48 -14.62 -33.69
CA ALA A 172 21.15 -14.86 -34.22
C ALA A 172 20.13 -13.96 -33.57
N ASN A 173 19.00 -13.73 -34.22
CA ASN A 173 17.90 -13.00 -33.67
C ASN A 173 17.03 -13.92 -32.81
N HIS A 174 16.70 -13.47 -31.61
CA HIS A 174 15.90 -14.20 -30.63
C HIS A 174 14.80 -13.33 -30.05
N ASN A 175 13.76 -13.97 -29.52
CA ASN A 175 12.76 -13.33 -28.68
C ASN A 175 12.36 -14.26 -27.52
N VAL A 176 11.52 -13.75 -26.63
CA VAL A 176 10.89 -14.47 -25.54
C VAL A 176 9.39 -14.47 -25.81
N VAL A 177 8.83 -15.64 -26.07
CA VAL A 177 7.40 -15.83 -26.37
C VAL A 177 6.82 -16.83 -25.37
N PRO A 178 5.78 -16.45 -24.61
CA PRO A 178 5.16 -17.34 -23.63
C PRO A 178 4.42 -18.50 -24.31
N ASP A 179 4.53 -19.69 -23.75
CA ASP A 179 3.83 -20.88 -24.27
C ASP A 179 2.32 -20.82 -24.05
N ASP A 180 1.88 -20.12 -23.01
CA ASP A 180 0.46 -19.87 -22.70
C ASP A 180 -0.12 -18.66 -23.47
N GLY A 181 0.71 -17.93 -24.20
CA GLY A 181 0.34 -16.71 -24.90
C GLY A 181 0.17 -15.47 -24.04
N VAL A 182 0.46 -15.55 -22.73
CA VAL A 182 0.16 -14.49 -21.74
C VAL A 182 1.37 -14.12 -20.88
N THR A 183 2.04 -15.12 -20.25
CA THR A 183 3.04 -14.85 -19.21
C THR A 183 4.35 -15.64 -19.41
N PRO A 184 5.53 -14.97 -19.45
CA PRO A 184 5.70 -13.51 -19.46
C PRO A 184 5.08 -12.89 -20.71
N ALA A 185 4.75 -11.60 -20.73
CA ALA A 185 4.38 -10.98 -22.01
C ALA A 185 5.50 -11.17 -23.01
N SER A 186 5.17 -11.25 -24.32
CA SER A 186 6.19 -11.41 -25.36
C SER A 186 7.18 -10.24 -25.35
N SER A 187 8.46 -10.51 -25.57
CA SER A 187 9.47 -9.47 -25.76
C SER A 187 9.34 -8.69 -27.07
N GLY A 188 8.38 -9.07 -27.92
CA GLY A 188 8.15 -8.49 -29.23
C GLY A 188 8.93 -9.18 -30.34
N ASP A 189 9.36 -8.40 -31.32
CA ASP A 189 10.07 -8.90 -32.51
C ASP A 189 11.42 -9.55 -32.16
N LEU A 190 11.91 -10.35 -33.09
CA LEU A 190 13.23 -10.95 -32.99
C LEU A 190 14.33 -9.89 -32.94
N ALA A 191 15.18 -9.94 -31.92
CA ALA A 191 16.27 -9.01 -31.66
C ALA A 191 17.61 -9.73 -31.44
N HIS A 192 18.72 -9.01 -31.58
CA HIS A 192 20.08 -9.46 -31.26
C HIS A 192 20.77 -8.44 -30.33
N ALA A 193 21.90 -8.81 -29.73
CA ALA A 193 22.63 -7.93 -28.85
C ALA A 193 23.11 -6.63 -29.54
N PRO A 194 23.13 -5.48 -28.83
CA PRO A 194 22.67 -5.33 -27.46
C PRO A 194 21.15 -5.16 -27.35
N HIS A 195 20.49 -6.04 -26.60
CA HIS A 195 19.06 -5.95 -26.33
C HIS A 195 18.76 -6.52 -24.94
N SER A 196 17.74 -6.02 -24.28
CA SER A 196 17.25 -6.54 -23.02
C SER A 196 15.73 -6.43 -22.91
N TYR A 197 15.13 -7.38 -22.23
CA TYR A 197 13.71 -7.42 -21.93
C TYR A 197 13.53 -7.80 -20.45
N SER A 198 12.59 -7.17 -19.77
CA SER A 198 12.31 -7.45 -18.35
C SER A 198 10.84 -7.68 -18.10
N PHE A 199 10.51 -8.63 -17.24
CA PHE A 199 9.14 -8.93 -16.82
C PHE A 199 9.08 -9.19 -15.32
N THR A 200 8.05 -8.63 -14.64
CA THR A 200 7.81 -8.83 -13.21
C THR A 200 6.73 -9.88 -13.01
N PHE A 201 7.06 -10.95 -12.32
CA PHE A 201 6.13 -12.05 -12.03
C PHE A 201 5.34 -11.76 -10.74
N THR A 202 4.05 -11.51 -10.87
CA THR A 202 3.16 -11.12 -9.76
C THR A 202 2.39 -12.29 -9.13
N GLU A 203 2.47 -13.49 -9.72
CA GLU A 203 1.78 -14.68 -9.25
C GLU A 203 2.74 -15.87 -9.15
N ALA A 204 2.49 -16.76 -8.18
CA ALA A 204 3.22 -18.01 -8.06
C ALA A 204 2.79 -18.98 -9.17
N GLY A 205 3.75 -19.68 -9.77
CA GLY A 205 3.47 -20.60 -10.87
C GLY A 205 4.73 -21.08 -11.58
N THR A 206 4.52 -21.85 -12.65
CA THR A 206 5.57 -22.26 -13.57
C THR A 206 5.24 -21.71 -14.94
N PHE A 207 6.09 -20.83 -15.44
CA PHE A 207 5.89 -20.10 -16.69
C PHE A 207 6.94 -20.56 -17.69
N THR A 208 6.48 -21.18 -18.77
CA THR A 208 7.34 -21.67 -19.87
C THR A 208 7.30 -20.71 -21.05
N TYR A 209 8.39 -20.61 -21.75
CA TYR A 209 8.54 -19.74 -22.91
C TYR A 209 9.57 -20.31 -23.89
N HIS A 210 9.57 -19.81 -25.11
CA HIS A 210 10.46 -20.21 -26.17
C HIS A 210 10.91 -19.04 -27.04
N CYS A 211 11.89 -19.27 -27.89
CA CYS A 211 12.19 -18.39 -29.01
C CYS A 211 11.46 -18.91 -30.25
N GLU A 212 10.62 -18.10 -30.90
CA GLU A 212 9.79 -18.55 -32.02
C GLU A 212 10.62 -19.04 -33.22
N ALA A 213 11.80 -18.45 -33.45
CA ALA A 213 12.70 -18.86 -34.55
C ALA A 213 13.44 -20.18 -34.28
N HIS A 214 13.64 -20.57 -32.99
CA HIS A 214 14.51 -21.65 -32.59
C HIS A 214 13.86 -22.68 -31.67
N VAL A 215 12.53 -22.68 -31.58
CA VAL A 215 11.78 -23.65 -30.74
C VAL A 215 12.00 -25.09 -31.21
N SER A 216 12.13 -25.29 -32.55
CA SER A 216 12.43 -26.62 -33.13
C SER A 216 13.84 -27.11 -32.81
N GLU A 217 14.74 -26.22 -32.38
CA GLU A 217 16.09 -26.52 -31.93
C GLU A 217 16.17 -26.73 -30.40
N GLY A 218 15.04 -26.60 -29.72
CA GLY A 218 14.95 -26.75 -28.27
C GLY A 218 15.25 -25.47 -27.48
N MET A 219 15.23 -24.30 -28.09
CA MET A 219 15.42 -23.03 -27.36
C MET A 219 14.16 -22.67 -26.56
N THR A 220 14.08 -23.26 -25.39
CA THR A 220 12.99 -23.11 -24.43
C THR A 220 13.52 -22.70 -23.05
N GLY A 221 12.68 -22.07 -22.24
CA GLY A 221 13.03 -21.66 -20.88
C GLY A 221 11.85 -21.79 -19.91
N THR A 222 12.18 -21.77 -18.63
CA THR A 222 11.18 -21.87 -17.54
C THR A 222 11.52 -20.93 -16.43
N VAL A 223 10.56 -20.12 -15.98
CA VAL A 223 10.62 -19.38 -14.73
C VAL A 223 9.66 -20.03 -13.72
N ARG A 224 10.18 -20.50 -12.59
CA ARG A 224 9.40 -20.98 -11.45
C ARG A 224 9.27 -19.86 -10.44
N VAL A 225 8.06 -19.43 -10.19
CA VAL A 225 7.76 -18.38 -9.23
C VAL A 225 7.17 -19.03 -7.98
N VAL A 226 7.89 -18.91 -6.87
CA VAL A 226 7.45 -19.43 -5.58
C VAL A 226 6.87 -18.31 -4.73
N ALA A 227 5.87 -18.64 -3.89
CA ALA A 227 5.38 -17.70 -2.90
C ALA A 227 6.54 -17.21 -2.03
N GLY A 228 6.61 -15.92 -1.73
CA GLY A 228 7.57 -15.40 -0.76
C GLY A 228 7.34 -16.11 0.56
N GLY A 229 8.37 -16.79 1.10
CA GLY A 229 8.30 -17.42 2.39
C GLY A 229 8.13 -16.34 3.44
N GLY A 230 6.91 -16.20 3.99
CA GLY A 230 6.71 -15.48 5.23
C GLY A 230 7.40 -16.26 6.34
N ALA A 231 8.43 -15.69 6.94
CA ALA A 231 9.01 -16.14 8.20
C ALA A 231 8.22 -15.54 9.36
#